data_4031b54446807231974072332e846d38
#
_entry.id   4031b54446807231974072332e846d38
#
_cell.length_a   1.000
_cell.length_b   1.000
_cell.length_c   1.000
_cell.angle_alpha   90.00
_cell.angle_beta   90.00
_cell.angle_gamma   90.00
#
_symmetry.space_group_name_H-M   'P 1'
#
loop_
_entity.id
_entity.type
_entity.pdbx_description
1 polymer ?
#
loop_
_entity_poly.entity_id
_entity_poly.type
_entity_poly.pdbx_seq_one_letter_code
_entity_poly.pdbx_strand_id
1 'polypeptide(L)'
;MTPRTRHGGRRPGAGRPGSGRRVGVPHRARPFHDKGHPEHVTWRFVPGIPSLRRRALAGAIGRAIRGITHSHARRRTSFRVIHFSIQPNHMHLIVEAGSKRTLARGLNGLGTWLARRVNERIGRSGKVLADRYHARPLTTPRAVRNAIVYVLQNHRHHEPSRHLVDENSSGPWFRGWAEPLAPPPTEAPVAEPVTWLARTGWKRHGPIAFGEAPSG
;
A
#
# COMPACT_ATOMS: atom_id res chain seq x y z
N MET A 1 12.07 39.43 48.08
CA MET A 1 12.08 38.13 47.35
C MET A 1 10.87 38.13 46.44
N THR A 2 11.07 38.38 45.14
CA THR A 2 10.01 38.34 44.12
C THR A 2 9.83 36.92 43.57
N PRO A 3 8.62 36.38 43.47
CA PRO A 3 8.43 35.03 42.98
C PRO A 3 8.68 34.99 41.45
N ARG A 4 9.55 34.07 41.02
CA ARG A 4 9.81 33.77 39.62
C ARG A 4 8.55 33.18 38.98
N THR A 5 7.90 33.92 38.08
CA THR A 5 6.83 33.44 37.19
C THR A 5 7.35 32.33 36.30
N ARG A 6 6.84 31.09 36.48
CA ARG A 6 7.06 29.97 35.55
C ARG A 6 6.35 30.26 34.23
N HIS A 7 7.14 30.60 33.19
CA HIS A 7 6.65 30.61 31.81
C HIS A 7 6.48 29.16 31.32
N GLY A 8 5.25 28.75 30.88
CA GLY A 8 5.03 27.48 30.19
C GLY A 8 3.96 26.59 30.76
N GLY A 9 2.84 27.12 31.30
CA GLY A 9 1.65 26.33 31.66
C GLY A 9 0.72 26.13 30.49
N ARG A 10 0.00 24.98 30.51
CA ARG A 10 -1.05 24.62 29.53
C ARG A 10 -2.19 25.65 29.63
N ARG A 11 -2.37 26.49 28.59
CA ARG A 11 -3.45 27.48 28.52
C ARG A 11 -4.66 26.88 27.83
N PRO A 12 -5.90 27.04 28.37
CA PRO A 12 -7.13 26.71 27.63
C PRO A 12 -7.17 27.48 26.30
N GLY A 13 -7.38 26.80 25.19
CA GLY A 13 -7.38 27.40 23.85
C GLY A 13 -5.99 27.57 23.20
N ALA A 14 -4.88 27.22 23.85
CA ALA A 14 -3.58 27.21 23.25
C ALA A 14 -3.42 26.00 22.32
N GLY A 15 -3.54 26.22 21.06
CA GLY A 15 -3.35 25.24 19.98
C GLY A 15 -3.84 25.84 18.67
N ARG A 16 -3.34 25.35 17.55
CA ARG A 16 -3.85 25.76 16.24
C ARG A 16 -5.35 25.39 16.17
N PRO A 17 -6.29 26.32 15.88
CA PRO A 17 -7.71 26.00 15.72
C PRO A 17 -7.86 24.85 14.73
N GLY A 18 -8.74 23.90 15.01
CA GLY A 18 -9.05 22.80 14.11
C GLY A 18 -9.53 23.37 12.77
N SER A 19 -8.83 23.07 11.68
CA SER A 19 -9.09 23.64 10.35
C SER A 19 -10.35 23.08 9.67
N GLY A 20 -11.25 22.37 10.37
CA GLY A 20 -12.41 21.72 9.78
C GLY A 20 -12.10 20.65 8.72
N ARG A 21 -10.82 20.48 8.39
CA ARG A 21 -10.36 19.42 7.46
C ARG A 21 -10.50 18.06 8.10
N ARG A 22 -10.91 17.06 7.33
CA ARG A 22 -10.90 15.65 7.73
C ARG A 22 -9.60 15.34 8.45
N VAL A 23 -9.71 14.82 9.65
CA VAL A 23 -8.56 14.39 10.46
C VAL A 23 -7.81 13.34 9.65
N GLY A 24 -6.56 13.61 9.30
CA GLY A 24 -5.69 12.65 8.63
C GLY A 24 -5.40 11.42 9.50
N VAL A 25 -4.55 10.54 9.04
CA VAL A 25 -4.17 9.34 9.83
C VAL A 25 -3.65 9.77 11.21
N PRO A 26 -4.26 9.31 12.33
CA PRO A 26 -3.86 9.73 13.67
C PRO A 26 -2.37 9.56 13.95
N HIS A 27 -1.75 10.55 14.60
CA HIS A 27 -0.34 10.51 15.01
C HIS A 27 -0.09 9.61 16.23
N ARG A 28 -0.86 8.55 16.39
CA ARG A 28 -0.65 7.55 17.45
C ARG A 28 0.48 6.59 17.06
N ALA A 29 1.11 5.99 18.07
CA ALA A 29 2.04 4.89 17.84
C ALA A 29 1.31 3.76 17.10
N ARG A 30 1.92 3.24 16.04
CA ARG A 30 1.34 2.12 15.31
C ARG A 30 1.28 0.87 16.18
N PRO A 31 0.29 -0.02 15.96
CA PRO A 31 0.21 -1.31 16.64
C PRO A 31 1.52 -2.10 16.56
N PHE A 32 1.62 -3.10 17.38
CA PHE A 32 2.71 -4.08 17.33
C PHE A 32 2.75 -4.70 15.92
N HIS A 33 3.96 -4.80 15.35
CA HIS A 33 4.21 -5.48 14.08
C HIS A 33 4.80 -6.86 14.36
N ASP A 34 4.13 -7.90 13.90
CA ASP A 34 4.63 -9.27 13.92
C ASP A 34 5.21 -9.61 12.53
N LYS A 35 6.43 -10.16 12.52
CA LYS A 35 7.11 -10.59 11.28
C LYS A 35 6.37 -11.70 10.52
N GLY A 36 5.50 -12.44 11.18
CA GLY A 36 4.67 -13.48 10.59
C GLY A 36 3.40 -12.97 9.93
N HIS A 37 3.06 -11.69 10.15
CA HIS A 37 1.84 -11.09 9.64
C HIS A 37 2.12 -10.14 8.48
N PRO A 38 1.62 -10.41 7.26
CA PRO A 38 1.60 -9.42 6.20
C PRO A 38 0.75 -8.21 6.61
N GLU A 39 1.00 -7.06 6.01
CA GLU A 39 0.22 -5.86 6.26
C GLU A 39 -0.47 -5.36 4.99
N HIS A 40 -1.75 -5.05 5.11
CA HIS A 40 -2.49 -4.31 4.09
C HIS A 40 -2.28 -2.83 4.30
N VAL A 41 -1.71 -2.19 3.29
CA VAL A 41 -1.36 -0.76 3.30
C VAL A 41 -2.22 -0.02 2.29
N THR A 42 -2.79 1.11 2.73
CA THR A 42 -3.50 2.05 1.86
C THR A 42 -2.77 3.38 1.83
N TRP A 43 -2.60 3.94 0.64
CA TRP A 43 -1.94 5.22 0.43
C TRP A 43 -2.76 6.12 -0.49
N ARG A 44 -3.12 7.29 0.00
CA ARG A 44 -3.84 8.31 -0.77
C ARG A 44 -2.90 9.32 -1.38
N PHE A 45 -3.24 9.80 -2.55
CA PHE A 45 -2.52 10.85 -3.25
C PHE A 45 -3.22 12.20 -3.04
N VAL A 46 -2.46 13.31 -3.13
CA VAL A 46 -3.02 14.65 -2.98
C VAL A 46 -3.98 14.97 -4.14
N PRO A 47 -5.01 15.80 -3.90
CA PRO A 47 -5.83 16.34 -4.98
C PRO A 47 -4.98 17.05 -6.05
N GLY A 48 -5.48 17.06 -7.28
CA GLY A 48 -4.78 17.70 -8.43
C GLY A 48 -3.77 16.80 -9.15
N ILE A 49 -3.50 15.58 -8.64
CA ILE A 49 -2.81 14.57 -9.42
C ILE A 49 -3.83 13.90 -10.36
N PRO A 50 -3.54 13.78 -11.67
CA PRO A 50 -4.39 13.05 -12.60
C PRO A 50 -4.62 11.60 -12.14
N SER A 51 -5.67 10.94 -12.65
CA SER A 51 -5.93 9.53 -12.32
C SER A 51 -4.66 8.70 -12.44
N LEU A 52 -4.30 8.01 -11.36
CA LEU A 52 -3.10 7.15 -11.30
C LEU A 52 -3.19 5.98 -12.28
N ARG A 53 -4.40 5.63 -12.73
CA ARG A 53 -4.65 4.57 -13.72
C ARG A 53 -4.32 4.99 -15.16
N ARG A 54 -4.01 6.27 -15.40
CA ARG A 54 -3.46 6.67 -16.70
C ARG A 54 -2.18 5.90 -16.98
N ARG A 55 -2.08 5.28 -18.16
CA ARG A 55 -0.98 4.38 -18.58
C ARG A 55 0.41 4.89 -18.17
N ALA A 56 0.65 6.18 -18.34
CA ALA A 56 1.93 6.81 -18.03
C ALA A 56 2.23 6.83 -16.51
N LEU A 57 1.22 7.13 -15.68
CA LEU A 57 1.35 7.16 -14.21
C LEU A 57 1.38 5.75 -13.63
N ALA A 58 0.47 4.87 -14.06
CA ALA A 58 0.47 3.47 -13.65
C ALA A 58 1.82 2.80 -13.94
N GLY A 59 2.37 3.02 -15.13
CA GLY A 59 3.71 2.54 -15.48
C GLY A 59 4.83 3.13 -14.61
N ALA A 60 4.75 4.41 -14.25
CA ALA A 60 5.72 5.04 -13.35
C ALA A 60 5.65 4.46 -11.93
N ILE A 61 4.43 4.22 -11.42
CA ILE A 61 4.19 3.59 -10.11
C ILE A 61 4.68 2.13 -10.12
N GLY A 62 4.35 1.36 -11.14
CA GLY A 62 4.82 -0.03 -11.31
C GLY A 62 6.35 -0.13 -11.29
N ARG A 63 7.05 0.80 -11.99
CA ARG A 63 8.52 0.88 -11.96
C ARG A 63 9.05 1.25 -10.57
N ALA A 64 8.36 2.12 -9.82
CA ALA A 64 8.74 2.44 -8.45
C ALA A 64 8.63 1.22 -7.52
N ILE A 65 7.54 0.46 -7.63
CA ILE A 65 7.33 -0.79 -6.87
C ILE A 65 8.42 -1.81 -7.22
N ARG A 66 8.66 -2.05 -8.50
CA ARG A 66 9.74 -2.95 -8.96
C ARG A 66 11.10 -2.51 -8.43
N GLY A 67 11.42 -1.22 -8.55
CA GLY A 67 12.71 -0.68 -8.10
C GLY A 67 12.96 -0.88 -6.60
N ILE A 68 11.96 -0.65 -5.76
CA ILE A 68 12.10 -0.87 -4.31
C ILE A 68 12.19 -2.38 -3.99
N THR A 69 11.39 -3.21 -4.65
CA THR A 69 11.40 -4.67 -4.48
C THR A 69 12.78 -5.23 -4.79
N HIS A 70 13.37 -4.89 -5.95
CA HIS A 70 14.70 -5.35 -6.35
C HIS A 70 15.82 -4.77 -5.48
N SER A 71 15.71 -3.51 -5.04
CA SER A 71 16.68 -2.89 -4.13
C SER A 71 16.72 -3.62 -2.78
N HIS A 72 15.57 -3.96 -2.23
CA HIS A 72 15.47 -4.69 -0.97
C HIS A 72 15.92 -6.15 -1.10
N ALA A 73 15.62 -6.82 -2.21
CA ALA A 73 16.10 -8.16 -2.49
C ALA A 73 17.63 -8.21 -2.55
N ARG A 74 18.27 -7.28 -3.30
CA ARG A 74 19.74 -7.19 -3.37
C ARG A 74 20.40 -6.92 -2.02
N ARG A 75 19.78 -6.09 -1.19
CA ARG A 75 20.28 -5.76 0.16
C ARG A 75 19.92 -6.81 1.20
N ARG A 76 19.25 -7.89 0.81
CA ARG A 76 18.74 -8.95 1.70
C ARG A 76 17.93 -8.41 2.87
N THR A 77 17.20 -7.31 2.65
CA THR A 77 16.32 -6.76 3.68
C THR A 77 15.01 -7.54 3.70
N SER A 78 14.38 -7.58 4.86
CA SER A 78 13.12 -8.31 5.06
C SER A 78 11.86 -7.55 4.62
N PHE A 79 11.98 -6.40 3.92
CA PHE A 79 10.82 -5.69 3.36
C PHE A 79 10.56 -6.14 1.92
N ARG A 80 9.30 -6.40 1.60
CA ARG A 80 8.85 -6.72 0.24
C ARG A 80 7.41 -6.33 0.00
N VAL A 81 7.10 -5.91 -1.23
CA VAL A 81 5.74 -5.75 -1.74
C VAL A 81 5.35 -7.07 -2.41
N ILE A 82 4.27 -7.69 -1.98
CA ILE A 82 3.79 -8.98 -2.53
C ILE A 82 2.55 -8.82 -3.40
N HIS A 83 1.71 -7.80 -3.14
CA HIS A 83 0.60 -7.43 -4.01
C HIS A 83 0.42 -5.93 -4.03
N PHE A 84 -0.15 -5.40 -5.11
CA PHE A 84 -0.59 -4.02 -5.23
C PHE A 84 -1.80 -3.87 -6.15
N SER A 85 -2.49 -2.75 -6.01
CA SER A 85 -3.53 -2.26 -6.92
C SER A 85 -3.51 -0.74 -6.96
N ILE A 86 -3.55 -0.18 -8.16
CA ILE A 86 -3.54 1.27 -8.41
C ILE A 86 -4.97 1.71 -8.72
N GLN A 87 -5.53 2.58 -7.89
CA GLN A 87 -6.84 3.17 -8.04
C GLN A 87 -6.72 4.62 -8.54
N PRO A 88 -7.80 5.30 -8.95
CA PRO A 88 -7.68 6.64 -9.52
C PRO A 88 -6.93 7.66 -8.65
N ASN A 89 -7.07 7.61 -7.32
CA ASN A 89 -6.51 8.58 -6.36
C ASN A 89 -5.83 7.95 -5.14
N HIS A 90 -5.70 6.64 -5.12
CA HIS A 90 -5.05 5.90 -4.03
C HIS A 90 -4.46 4.59 -4.52
N MET A 91 -3.73 3.91 -3.69
CA MET A 91 -3.22 2.56 -3.97
C MET A 91 -3.33 1.67 -2.74
N HIS A 92 -3.49 0.40 -2.99
CA HIS A 92 -3.42 -0.66 -1.98
C HIS A 92 -2.18 -1.50 -2.21
N LEU A 93 -1.57 -1.92 -1.10
CA LEU A 93 -0.43 -2.84 -1.11
C LEU A 93 -0.68 -3.94 -0.08
N ILE A 94 -0.16 -5.13 -0.35
CA ILE A 94 0.12 -6.11 0.69
C ILE A 94 1.63 -6.23 0.77
N VAL A 95 2.18 -6.05 1.98
CA VAL A 95 3.62 -6.02 2.22
C VAL A 95 4.00 -6.96 3.35
N GLU A 96 5.24 -7.43 3.32
CA GLU A 96 5.86 -8.16 4.40
C GLU A 96 7.10 -7.43 4.89
N ALA A 97 7.37 -7.51 6.19
CA ALA A 97 8.56 -6.94 6.79
C ALA A 97 8.99 -7.74 8.04
N GLY A 98 10.27 -7.86 8.27
CA GLY A 98 10.81 -8.58 9.42
C GLY A 98 10.74 -7.82 10.74
N SER A 99 10.41 -6.52 10.71
CA SER A 99 10.25 -5.68 11.90
C SER A 99 9.51 -4.39 11.57
N LYS A 100 8.95 -3.73 12.60
CA LYS A 100 8.35 -2.41 12.50
C LYS A 100 9.29 -1.37 11.86
N ARG A 101 10.56 -1.42 12.19
CA ARG A 101 11.60 -0.53 11.63
C ARG A 101 11.80 -0.79 10.13
N THR A 102 11.86 -2.05 9.74
CA THR A 102 12.01 -2.44 8.33
C THR A 102 10.78 -2.08 7.52
N LEU A 103 9.58 -2.28 8.06
CA LEU A 103 8.32 -1.83 7.46
C LEU A 103 8.33 -0.33 7.20
N ALA A 104 8.63 0.47 8.25
CA ALA A 104 8.66 1.93 8.13
C ALA A 104 9.69 2.42 7.11
N ARG A 105 10.91 1.85 7.13
CA ARG A 105 11.96 2.20 6.16
C ARG A 105 11.59 1.82 4.72
N GLY A 106 11.02 0.62 4.54
CA GLY A 106 10.59 0.14 3.22
C GLY A 106 9.49 1.01 2.63
N LEU A 107 8.45 1.31 3.42
CA LEU A 107 7.35 2.18 2.98
C LEU A 107 7.81 3.63 2.76
N ASN A 108 8.65 4.20 3.61
CA ASN A 108 9.21 5.54 3.39
C ASN A 108 10.06 5.60 2.11
N GLY A 109 10.88 4.58 1.87
CA GLY A 109 11.63 4.45 0.62
C GLY A 109 10.73 4.40 -0.60
N LEU A 110 9.69 3.53 -0.57
CA LEU A 110 8.70 3.46 -1.65
C LEU A 110 7.99 4.79 -1.85
N GLY A 111 7.57 5.47 -0.77
CA GLY A 111 6.92 6.78 -0.83
C GLY A 111 7.79 7.84 -1.51
N THR A 112 9.09 7.84 -1.22
CA THR A 112 10.05 8.73 -1.87
C THR A 112 10.17 8.44 -3.37
N TRP A 113 10.25 7.17 -3.75
CA TRP A 113 10.30 6.77 -5.17
C TRP A 113 9.03 7.13 -5.91
N LEU A 114 7.87 6.86 -5.31
CA LEU A 114 6.57 7.25 -5.86
C LEU A 114 6.48 8.76 -6.09
N ALA A 115 6.84 9.56 -5.08
CA ALA A 115 6.79 11.01 -5.18
C ALA A 115 7.67 11.54 -6.33
N ARG A 116 8.91 11.04 -6.45
CA ARG A 116 9.83 11.40 -7.52
C ARG A 116 9.27 11.03 -8.90
N ARG A 117 8.84 9.78 -9.08
CA ARG A 117 8.38 9.28 -10.38
C ARG A 117 7.08 9.91 -10.84
N VAL A 118 6.15 10.14 -9.90
CA VAL A 118 4.89 10.83 -10.22
C VAL A 118 5.16 12.28 -10.60
N ASN A 119 5.91 13.04 -9.79
CA ASN A 119 6.25 14.43 -10.08
C ASN A 119 6.99 14.57 -11.41
N GLU A 120 8.01 13.74 -11.65
CA GLU A 120 8.74 13.68 -12.92
C GLU A 120 7.79 13.44 -14.10
N ARG A 121 6.83 12.52 -13.95
CA ARG A 121 5.94 12.12 -15.05
C ARG A 121 4.92 13.18 -15.42
N ILE A 122 4.49 14.02 -14.48
CA ILE A 122 3.49 15.07 -14.70
C ILE A 122 4.07 16.49 -14.69
N GLY A 123 5.40 16.62 -14.69
CA GLY A 123 6.08 17.91 -14.75
C GLY A 123 5.82 18.82 -13.54
N ARG A 124 5.70 18.25 -12.32
CA ARG A 124 5.46 19.03 -11.10
C ARG A 124 6.47 18.75 -10.00
N SER A 125 6.44 19.55 -8.95
CA SER A 125 7.20 19.36 -7.72
C SER A 125 6.28 19.31 -6.50
N GLY A 126 6.83 18.96 -5.33
CA GLY A 126 6.13 19.00 -4.06
C GLY A 126 5.44 17.68 -3.65
N LYS A 127 4.52 17.80 -2.71
CA LYS A 127 3.86 16.67 -2.05
C LYS A 127 2.99 15.87 -3.03
N VAL A 128 3.17 14.54 -3.03
CA VAL A 128 2.41 13.58 -3.85
C VAL A 128 1.46 12.77 -2.99
N LEU A 129 1.94 12.27 -1.86
CA LEU A 129 1.15 11.48 -0.92
C LEU A 129 0.41 12.40 0.04
N ALA A 130 -0.91 12.21 0.17
CA ALA A 130 -1.77 13.12 0.94
C ALA A 130 -1.45 13.07 2.43
N ASP A 131 -1.15 11.89 2.96
CA ASP A 131 -0.87 11.66 4.37
C ASP A 131 0.06 10.45 4.54
N ARG A 132 0.34 10.09 5.78
CA ARG A 132 0.99 8.82 6.10
C ARG A 132 0.13 7.66 5.61
N TYR A 133 0.78 6.55 5.27
CA TYR A 133 0.06 5.33 4.93
C TYR A 133 -0.77 4.82 6.11
N HIS A 134 -1.93 4.25 5.82
CA HIS A 134 -2.66 3.41 6.75
C HIS A 134 -2.17 1.96 6.58
N ALA A 135 -1.86 1.28 7.67
CA ALA A 135 -1.45 -0.13 7.65
C ALA A 135 -2.27 -0.93 8.66
N ARG A 136 -2.73 -2.11 8.26
CA ARG A 136 -3.47 -3.06 9.07
C ARG A 136 -2.81 -4.43 8.97
N PRO A 137 -2.44 -5.08 10.08
CA PRO A 137 -1.90 -6.43 10.06
C PRO A 137 -2.97 -7.44 9.63
N LEU A 138 -2.55 -8.44 8.86
CA LEU A 138 -3.37 -9.55 8.40
C LEU A 138 -2.98 -10.79 9.21
N THR A 139 -3.74 -11.07 10.26
CA THR A 139 -3.36 -12.02 11.31
C THR A 139 -3.88 -13.45 11.10
N THR A 140 -4.76 -13.66 10.13
CA THR A 140 -5.37 -14.97 9.87
C THR A 140 -5.35 -15.33 8.39
N PRO A 141 -5.39 -16.62 8.02
CA PRO A 141 -5.52 -17.06 6.64
C PRO A 141 -6.68 -16.40 5.89
N ARG A 142 -7.84 -16.30 6.53
CA ARG A 142 -9.03 -15.64 5.95
C ARG A 142 -8.78 -14.15 5.73
N ALA A 143 -8.18 -13.44 6.69
CA ALA A 143 -7.86 -12.03 6.54
C ALA A 143 -6.89 -11.77 5.38
N VAL A 144 -5.89 -12.64 5.19
CA VAL A 144 -4.98 -12.54 4.05
C VAL A 144 -5.70 -12.80 2.73
N ARG A 145 -6.53 -13.86 2.65
CA ARG A 145 -7.29 -14.15 1.44
C ARG A 145 -8.22 -12.99 1.06
N ASN A 146 -8.99 -12.49 2.01
CA ASN A 146 -9.89 -11.36 1.78
C ASN A 146 -9.13 -10.11 1.34
N ALA A 147 -7.94 -9.86 1.92
CA ALA A 147 -7.10 -8.75 1.49
C ALA A 147 -6.55 -8.93 0.06
N ILE A 148 -6.18 -10.16 -0.34
CA ILE A 148 -5.77 -10.45 -1.73
C ILE A 148 -6.92 -10.21 -2.68
N VAL A 149 -8.12 -10.75 -2.41
CA VAL A 149 -9.33 -10.51 -3.21
C VAL A 149 -9.58 -9.02 -3.32
N TYR A 150 -9.61 -8.31 -2.17
CA TYR A 150 -9.84 -6.87 -2.13
C TYR A 150 -8.82 -6.10 -2.97
N VAL A 151 -7.54 -6.39 -2.83
CA VAL A 151 -6.47 -5.69 -3.57
C VAL A 151 -6.55 -5.98 -5.06
N LEU A 152 -6.73 -7.24 -5.48
CA LEU A 152 -6.68 -7.61 -6.88
C LEU A 152 -7.98 -7.32 -7.64
N GLN A 153 -9.13 -7.27 -6.94
CA GLN A 153 -10.46 -7.07 -7.53
C GLN A 153 -11.05 -5.67 -7.26
N ASN A 154 -10.30 -4.78 -6.59
CA ASN A 154 -10.81 -3.46 -6.18
C ASN A 154 -11.24 -2.57 -7.36
N HIS A 155 -10.69 -2.76 -8.56
CA HIS A 155 -11.09 -2.04 -9.76
C HIS A 155 -12.59 -2.18 -10.05
N ARG A 156 -13.22 -3.30 -9.70
CA ARG A 156 -14.65 -3.56 -9.92
C ARG A 156 -15.58 -2.64 -9.13
N HIS A 157 -15.10 -2.09 -8.00
CA HIS A 157 -15.85 -1.08 -7.24
C HIS A 157 -15.87 0.29 -7.89
N HIS A 158 -14.90 0.57 -8.77
CA HIS A 158 -14.72 1.91 -9.35
C HIS A 158 -15.04 1.95 -10.84
N GLU A 159 -14.85 0.84 -11.53
CA GLU A 159 -15.14 0.70 -12.95
C GLU A 159 -15.63 -0.73 -13.21
N PRO A 160 -16.88 -0.93 -13.67
CA PRO A 160 -17.33 -2.20 -14.20
C PRO A 160 -16.52 -2.51 -15.47
N SER A 161 -15.29 -2.97 -15.30
CA SER A 161 -14.42 -3.25 -16.44
C SER A 161 -14.77 -4.59 -17.06
N ARG A 162 -14.63 -4.68 -18.39
CA ARG A 162 -14.72 -5.95 -19.13
C ARG A 162 -13.51 -6.85 -18.85
N HIS A 163 -12.46 -6.33 -18.22
CA HIS A 163 -11.26 -7.07 -17.90
C HIS A 163 -11.47 -7.89 -16.62
N LEU A 164 -11.27 -9.19 -16.71
CA LEU A 164 -11.40 -10.12 -15.58
C LEU A 164 -10.31 -9.88 -14.53
N VAL A 165 -9.11 -9.43 -14.97
CA VAL A 165 -7.97 -9.11 -14.11
C VAL A 165 -7.49 -7.69 -14.39
N ASP A 166 -7.27 -6.92 -13.32
CA ASP A 166 -6.83 -5.52 -13.41
C ASP A 166 -5.35 -5.42 -13.79
N GLU A 167 -5.06 -4.86 -14.96
CA GLU A 167 -3.70 -4.59 -15.45
C GLU A 167 -2.93 -3.57 -14.57
N ASN A 168 -3.65 -2.71 -13.83
CA ASN A 168 -3.07 -1.77 -12.89
C ASN A 168 -2.87 -2.34 -11.48
N SER A 169 -2.76 -3.67 -11.40
CA SER A 169 -2.51 -4.42 -10.18
C SER A 169 -1.45 -5.49 -10.38
N SER A 170 -1.12 -6.22 -9.32
CA SER A 170 -0.30 -7.44 -9.42
C SER A 170 -1.10 -8.67 -9.87
N GLY A 171 -2.39 -8.50 -10.19
CA GLY A 171 -3.27 -9.59 -10.64
C GLY A 171 -2.74 -10.41 -11.81
N PRO A 172 -2.16 -9.82 -12.88
CA PRO A 172 -1.59 -10.56 -14.00
C PRO A 172 -0.49 -11.56 -13.61
N TRP A 173 0.25 -11.31 -12.53
CA TRP A 173 1.32 -12.20 -12.03
C TRP A 173 0.87 -13.12 -10.88
N PHE A 174 -0.38 -12.99 -10.43
CA PHE A 174 -0.90 -13.79 -9.33
C PHE A 174 -1.21 -15.21 -9.78
N ARG A 175 -0.65 -16.21 -9.08
CA ARG A 175 -0.79 -17.63 -9.41
C ARG A 175 -1.84 -18.37 -8.57
N GLY A 176 -2.74 -17.63 -7.95
CA GLY A 176 -3.78 -18.21 -7.08
C GLY A 176 -5.20 -18.05 -7.63
N TRP A 177 -5.33 -17.70 -8.91
CA TRP A 177 -6.63 -17.67 -9.58
C TRP A 177 -7.22 -19.07 -9.72
N ALA A 178 -8.55 -19.18 -9.63
CA ALA A 178 -9.26 -20.43 -9.91
C ALA A 178 -9.25 -20.75 -11.40
N GLU A 179 -9.35 -19.72 -12.24
CA GLU A 179 -9.32 -19.84 -13.68
C GLU A 179 -7.87 -19.71 -14.20
N PRO A 180 -7.53 -20.40 -15.28
CA PRO A 180 -6.21 -20.32 -15.86
C PRO A 180 -5.92 -18.90 -16.40
N LEU A 181 -4.77 -18.37 -16.08
CA LEU A 181 -4.27 -17.10 -16.61
C LEU A 181 -2.85 -17.31 -17.14
N ALA A 182 -2.65 -16.97 -18.42
CA ALA A 182 -1.31 -16.99 -19.00
C ALA A 182 -0.43 -15.94 -18.28
N PRO A 183 0.78 -16.34 -17.85
CA PRO A 183 1.68 -15.38 -17.21
C PRO A 183 2.07 -14.28 -18.20
N PRO A 184 2.19 -13.03 -17.75
CA PRO A 184 2.67 -11.95 -18.63
C PRO A 184 4.11 -12.22 -19.05
N PRO A 185 4.51 -11.73 -20.24
CA PRO A 185 5.87 -11.94 -20.76
C PRO A 185 6.94 -11.16 -19.98
N THR A 186 6.54 -10.37 -19.00
CA THR A 186 7.41 -9.51 -18.22
C THR A 186 7.59 -10.04 -16.79
N GLU A 187 8.74 -9.76 -16.22
CA GLU A 187 9.03 -10.09 -14.82
C GLU A 187 8.04 -9.39 -13.86
N ALA A 188 7.62 -10.10 -12.81
CA ALA A 188 6.74 -9.56 -11.80
C ALA A 188 7.34 -8.32 -11.12
N PRO A 189 6.57 -7.24 -10.96
CA PRO A 189 7.04 -6.07 -10.22
C PRO A 189 7.05 -6.26 -8.70
N VAL A 190 6.54 -7.38 -8.23
CA VAL A 190 6.37 -7.76 -6.82
C VAL A 190 7.25 -8.95 -6.45
N ALA A 191 7.53 -9.13 -5.16
CA ALA A 191 8.27 -10.27 -4.66
C ALA A 191 7.35 -11.45 -4.30
N GLU A 192 7.92 -12.65 -4.31
CA GLU A 192 7.26 -13.82 -3.75
C GLU A 192 7.08 -13.67 -2.23
N PRO A 193 5.91 -14.09 -1.68
CA PRO A 193 5.67 -14.05 -0.24
C PRO A 193 6.52 -15.07 0.51
N VAL A 194 6.91 -14.72 1.75
CA VAL A 194 7.69 -15.61 2.63
C VAL A 194 6.96 -15.99 3.89
N THR A 195 6.03 -15.16 4.41
CA THR A 195 5.25 -15.53 5.58
C THR A 195 4.35 -16.71 5.23
N TRP A 196 4.16 -17.62 6.19
CA TRP A 196 3.27 -18.75 6.01
C TRP A 196 1.85 -18.30 5.61
N LEU A 197 1.34 -17.23 6.23
CA LEU A 197 0.01 -16.70 5.95
C LEU A 197 -0.16 -16.30 4.48
N ALA A 198 0.80 -15.55 3.91
CA ALA A 198 0.71 -15.05 2.53
C ALA A 198 1.18 -16.08 1.48
N ARG A 199 2.03 -17.03 1.85
CA ARG A 199 2.54 -18.05 0.92
C ARG A 199 1.60 -19.26 0.81
N THR A 200 1.06 -19.70 1.93
CA THR A 200 0.37 -21.00 2.06
C THR A 200 -0.97 -20.88 2.78
N GLY A 201 -1.01 -20.16 3.90
CA GLY A 201 -2.14 -20.17 4.82
C GLY A 201 -3.47 -19.78 4.17
N TRP A 202 -3.50 -18.72 3.36
CA TRP A 202 -4.70 -18.24 2.69
C TRP A 202 -5.32 -19.28 1.73
N LYS A 203 -4.50 -20.17 1.15
CA LYS A 203 -4.95 -21.23 0.21
C LYS A 203 -5.88 -22.25 0.83
N ARG A 204 -5.94 -22.34 2.17
CA ARG A 204 -6.90 -23.18 2.90
C ARG A 204 -8.36 -22.81 2.61
N HIS A 205 -8.61 -21.61 2.11
CA HIS A 205 -9.93 -21.13 1.72
C HIS A 205 -10.20 -21.22 0.22
N GLY A 206 -9.40 -22.00 -0.51
CA GLY A 206 -9.52 -22.21 -1.95
C GLY A 206 -8.90 -21.10 -2.81
N PRO A 207 -8.79 -21.34 -4.13
CA PRO A 207 -8.34 -20.35 -5.08
C PRO A 207 -9.31 -19.16 -5.16
N ILE A 208 -8.91 -18.08 -5.81
CA ILE A 208 -9.70 -16.87 -5.96
C ILE A 208 -10.26 -16.83 -7.38
N ALA A 209 -11.59 -16.77 -7.52
CA ALA A 209 -12.23 -16.65 -8.83
C ALA A 209 -12.11 -15.21 -9.38
N PHE A 210 -12.01 -15.06 -10.71
CA PHE A 210 -12.00 -13.74 -11.35
C PHE A 210 -13.24 -12.90 -11.02
N GLY A 211 -14.38 -13.57 -10.79
CA GLY A 211 -15.66 -12.94 -10.45
C GLY A 211 -15.87 -12.68 -8.96
N GLU A 212 -14.93 -13.08 -8.08
CA GLU A 212 -15.13 -12.98 -6.64
C GLU A 212 -15.15 -11.52 -6.18
N ALA A 213 -16.25 -11.12 -5.52
CA ALA A 213 -16.37 -9.78 -4.96
C ALA A 213 -15.58 -9.66 -3.65
N PRO A 214 -14.91 -8.54 -3.41
CA PRO A 214 -14.30 -8.27 -2.11
C PRO A 214 -15.37 -8.27 -1.01
N SER A 215 -15.19 -9.12 0.02
CA SER A 215 -16.01 -9.05 1.23
C SER A 215 -15.72 -7.72 1.94
N GLY A 216 -16.76 -6.96 2.27
CA GLY A 216 -16.67 -5.73 3.04
C GLY A 216 -16.15 -5.94 4.48
#